data_ff943e3899f5383dfddeb7306c7fc63e
#
_entry.id   ff943e3899f5383dfddeb7306c7fc63e
#
_cell.length_a   1.000
_cell.length_b   1.000
_cell.length_c   1.000
_cell.angle_alpha   90.00
_cell.angle_beta   90.00
_cell.angle_gamma   90.00
#
_symmetry.space_group_name_H-M   'P 1'
#
loop_
_entity.id
_entity.type
_entity.pdbx_description
1 polymer ?
#
loop_
_entity_poly.entity_id
_entity_poly.type
_entity_poly.pdbx_seq_one_letter_code
_entity_poly.pdbx_strand_id
1 'polypeptide(L)'
;MLDNHIKMPAVTPLVRYTANGIDTTYEYPFPIFASEDLQILFNEVTQTQGFSVSGEGNTNGGEITFDHAPPAGIVITILRQVPYERITDFLENGEFSAKSLNNELDYLMASVQQLQRDQDAMLRYARGETAGMTDMPSRQNRANKALGFDGNGNPIAIDYGLTQAPSSFTAIGGGAVNRQISDKAADTISVKDFGAVGDGVADDTHAFGKALEAHDAIYIPAGIYRITDTVQVTFGKKIT
;
A
#
# COMPACT_ATOMS: atom_id res chain seq x y z
N MET A 1 43.26 -20.00 -20.92
CA MET A 1 42.50 -18.77 -20.61
C MET A 1 41.29 -19.20 -19.87
N LEU A 2 41.10 -18.72 -18.64
CA LEU A 2 39.81 -18.88 -17.95
C LEU A 2 38.81 -18.05 -18.75
N ASP A 3 37.78 -18.70 -19.27
CA ASP A 3 36.72 -18.04 -20.01
C ASP A 3 35.94 -17.17 -19.02
N ASN A 4 36.11 -15.85 -19.13
CA ASN A 4 35.56 -14.89 -18.19
C ASN A 4 34.14 -14.54 -18.68
N HIS A 5 33.22 -15.51 -18.57
CA HIS A 5 31.81 -15.26 -18.78
C HIS A 5 31.09 -14.98 -17.44
N ILE A 6 30.01 -14.23 -17.49
CA ILE A 6 29.16 -13.98 -16.33
C ILE A 6 28.61 -15.31 -15.81
N LYS A 7 28.65 -15.52 -14.51
CA LYS A 7 27.91 -16.61 -13.85
C LYS A 7 26.73 -16.02 -13.13
N MET A 8 25.57 -16.64 -13.26
CA MET A 8 24.36 -16.20 -12.55
C MET A 8 24.34 -16.78 -11.14
N PRO A 9 24.74 -16.06 -10.09
CA PRO A 9 24.63 -16.50 -8.71
C PRO A 9 23.16 -16.53 -8.27
N ALA A 10 22.85 -17.32 -7.22
CA ALA A 10 21.51 -17.37 -6.63
C ALA A 10 21.25 -16.16 -5.73
N VAL A 11 21.15 -14.98 -6.34
CA VAL A 11 20.86 -13.71 -5.66
C VAL A 11 19.59 -13.07 -6.23
N THR A 12 18.82 -12.40 -5.37
CA THR A 12 17.69 -11.59 -5.84
C THR A 12 18.23 -10.36 -6.55
N PRO A 13 17.84 -10.08 -7.81
CA PRO A 13 18.36 -8.94 -8.55
C PRO A 13 17.69 -7.61 -8.13
N LEU A 14 17.77 -7.30 -6.84
CA LEU A 14 17.25 -6.10 -6.22
C LEU A 14 17.98 -5.81 -4.92
N VAL A 15 18.38 -4.55 -4.72
CA VAL A 15 18.91 -4.05 -3.44
C VAL A 15 18.29 -2.69 -3.13
N ARG A 16 18.18 -2.37 -1.85
CA ARG A 16 17.63 -1.10 -1.36
C ARG A 16 18.57 -0.46 -0.35
N TYR A 17 18.69 0.86 -0.46
CA TYR A 17 19.44 1.71 0.47
C TYR A 17 18.57 2.87 0.93
N THR A 18 18.85 3.39 2.11
CA THR A 18 18.34 4.70 2.55
C THR A 18 19.48 5.69 2.45
N ALA A 19 19.33 6.71 1.64
CA ALA A 19 20.33 7.76 1.45
C ALA A 19 20.57 8.54 2.75
N ASN A 20 21.82 8.87 3.00
CA ASN A 20 22.26 9.68 4.16
C ASN A 20 22.51 11.15 3.81
N GLY A 21 22.39 11.54 2.53
CA GLY A 21 22.66 12.88 2.04
C GLY A 21 24.13 13.20 1.79
N ILE A 22 25.04 12.23 1.93
CA ILE A 22 26.49 12.40 1.81
C ILE A 22 27.07 11.44 0.78
N ASP A 23 26.70 10.16 0.85
CA ASP A 23 27.24 9.12 -0.03
C ASP A 23 26.69 9.26 -1.44
N THR A 24 27.58 9.11 -2.41
CA THR A 24 27.25 9.14 -3.84
C THR A 24 27.31 7.77 -4.48
N THR A 25 27.97 6.77 -3.83
CA THR A 25 28.22 5.44 -4.40
C THR A 25 27.43 4.38 -3.66
N TYR A 26 26.77 3.48 -4.41
CA TYR A 26 25.92 2.40 -3.90
C TYR A 26 26.21 1.12 -4.68
N GLU A 27 26.49 0.03 -3.98
CA GLU A 27 26.80 -1.27 -4.57
C GLU A 27 25.53 -2.04 -4.97
N TYR A 28 25.64 -2.91 -5.98
CA TYR A 28 24.62 -3.91 -6.30
C TYR A 28 25.29 -5.29 -6.44
N PRO A 29 24.77 -6.35 -5.76
CA PRO A 29 25.46 -7.65 -5.63
C PRO A 29 25.01 -8.67 -6.68
N PHE A 30 24.58 -8.25 -7.85
CA PHE A 30 24.08 -9.13 -8.92
C PHE A 30 24.64 -8.72 -10.28
N PRO A 31 24.92 -9.67 -11.21
CA PRO A 31 25.45 -9.34 -12.51
C PRO A 31 24.45 -8.61 -13.40
N ILE A 32 24.97 -7.74 -14.24
CA ILE A 32 24.28 -7.10 -15.37
C ILE A 32 25.09 -7.33 -16.65
N PHE A 33 24.43 -7.33 -17.81
CA PHE A 33 25.09 -7.47 -19.12
C PHE A 33 25.47 -6.11 -19.71
N ALA A 34 24.62 -5.12 -19.46
CA ALA A 34 24.82 -3.73 -19.88
C ALA A 34 24.29 -2.77 -18.78
N SER A 35 24.75 -1.51 -18.81
CA SER A 35 24.30 -0.48 -17.85
C SER A 35 22.79 -0.23 -17.90
N GLU A 36 22.21 -0.37 -19.08
CA GLU A 36 20.78 -0.21 -19.33
C GLU A 36 19.91 -1.30 -18.67
N ASP A 37 20.52 -2.42 -18.26
CA ASP A 37 19.85 -3.48 -17.50
C ASP A 37 19.53 -3.05 -16.06
N LEU A 38 20.06 -1.93 -15.58
CA LEU A 38 19.73 -1.40 -14.26
C LEU A 38 18.62 -0.37 -14.32
N GLN A 39 17.60 -0.59 -13.50
CA GLN A 39 16.61 0.40 -13.16
C GLN A 39 16.87 0.94 -11.75
N ILE A 40 16.94 2.26 -11.63
CA ILE A 40 17.18 2.97 -10.37
C ILE A 40 15.95 3.78 -10.04
N LEU A 41 15.46 3.64 -8.79
CA LEU A 41 14.29 4.39 -8.34
C LEU A 41 14.61 5.15 -7.05
N PHE A 42 14.09 6.37 -6.95
CA PHE A 42 14.04 7.16 -5.73
C PHE A 42 12.60 7.19 -5.22
N ASN A 43 12.32 6.61 -4.06
CA ASN A 43 10.96 6.49 -3.52
C ASN A 43 9.96 6.03 -4.62
N GLU A 44 10.30 4.93 -5.34
CA GLU A 44 9.51 4.33 -6.42
C GLU A 44 9.46 5.12 -7.74
N VAL A 45 10.11 6.29 -7.85
CA VAL A 45 10.21 7.09 -9.08
C VAL A 45 11.49 6.77 -9.82
N THR A 46 11.38 6.29 -11.07
CA THR A 46 12.53 5.94 -11.91
C THR A 46 13.42 7.13 -12.19
N GLN A 47 14.73 6.95 -11.99
CA GLN A 47 15.79 7.89 -12.36
C GLN A 47 16.40 7.46 -13.71
N THR A 48 16.56 8.39 -14.64
CA THR A 48 17.10 8.12 -15.99
C THR A 48 18.42 8.83 -16.28
N GLN A 49 18.90 9.67 -15.36
CA GLN A 49 20.10 10.46 -15.52
C GLN A 49 20.68 10.89 -14.16
N GLY A 50 21.87 11.47 -14.15
CA GLY A 50 22.53 11.96 -12.94
C GLY A 50 23.30 10.89 -12.19
N PHE A 51 23.64 9.78 -12.85
CA PHE A 51 24.46 8.70 -12.31
C PHE A 51 25.25 7.98 -13.40
N SER A 52 26.29 7.28 -12.99
CA SER A 52 27.04 6.33 -13.80
C SER A 52 26.99 4.93 -13.18
N VAL A 53 27.06 3.91 -14.01
CA VAL A 53 27.06 2.49 -13.63
C VAL A 53 28.40 1.88 -13.94
N SER A 54 28.94 1.05 -13.05
CA SER A 54 30.14 0.21 -13.27
C SER A 54 29.85 -1.24 -12.91
N GLY A 55 30.66 -2.18 -13.41
CA GLY A 55 30.55 -3.60 -13.10
C GLY A 55 29.78 -4.42 -14.14
N GLU A 56 29.56 -3.90 -15.34
CA GLU A 56 29.03 -4.67 -16.48
C GLU A 56 29.87 -5.94 -16.71
N GLY A 57 29.23 -7.05 -16.96
CA GLY A 57 29.88 -8.31 -17.18
C GLY A 57 30.53 -8.95 -15.93
N ASN A 58 30.39 -8.35 -14.76
CA ASN A 58 30.92 -8.87 -13.51
C ASN A 58 29.91 -9.73 -12.77
N THR A 59 30.29 -10.98 -12.48
CA THR A 59 29.45 -11.95 -11.72
C THR A 59 28.99 -11.43 -10.35
N ASN A 60 29.83 -10.62 -9.69
CA ASN A 60 29.56 -10.13 -8.34
C ASN A 60 28.82 -8.79 -8.31
N GLY A 61 28.39 -8.29 -9.48
CA GLY A 61 27.75 -6.99 -9.60
C GLY A 61 28.75 -5.84 -9.71
N GLY A 62 28.37 -4.67 -9.27
CA GLY A 62 29.14 -3.44 -9.39
C GLY A 62 28.59 -2.34 -8.48
N GLU A 63 28.74 -1.10 -8.93
CA GLU A 63 28.31 0.06 -8.18
C GLU A 63 27.68 1.12 -9.08
N ILE A 64 26.82 1.94 -8.50
CA ILE A 64 26.26 3.14 -9.09
C ILE A 64 26.88 4.34 -8.39
N THR A 65 27.36 5.31 -9.16
CA THR A 65 27.86 6.57 -8.63
C THR A 65 26.98 7.71 -9.13
N PHE A 66 26.31 8.40 -8.20
CA PHE A 66 25.51 9.59 -8.50
C PHE A 66 26.39 10.84 -8.65
N ASP A 67 26.01 11.72 -9.55
CA ASP A 67 26.69 13.02 -9.76
C ASP A 67 26.60 13.90 -8.51
N HIS A 68 25.52 13.76 -7.74
CA HIS A 68 25.29 14.44 -6.48
C HIS A 68 24.69 13.45 -5.47
N ALA A 69 25.06 13.60 -4.19
CA ALA A 69 24.51 12.75 -3.14
C ALA A 69 22.98 12.85 -3.09
N PRO A 70 22.25 11.73 -3.16
CA PRO A 70 20.80 11.72 -2.99
C PRO A 70 20.41 12.29 -1.62
N PRO A 71 19.33 13.09 -1.51
CA PRO A 71 18.90 13.66 -0.24
C PRO A 71 18.69 12.62 0.85
N ALA A 72 19.04 12.96 2.08
CA ALA A 72 18.87 12.06 3.23
C ALA A 72 17.41 11.59 3.39
N GLY A 73 17.21 10.30 3.67
CA GLY A 73 15.90 9.69 3.86
C GLY A 73 15.23 9.16 2.58
N ILE A 74 15.78 9.45 1.40
CA ILE A 74 15.29 8.84 0.15
C ILE A 74 15.64 7.35 0.14
N VAL A 75 14.66 6.50 -0.21
CA VAL A 75 14.88 5.10 -0.49
C VAL A 75 15.35 4.93 -1.93
N ILE A 76 16.59 4.47 -2.10
CA ILE A 76 17.19 4.12 -3.38
C ILE A 76 16.94 2.65 -3.62
N THR A 77 16.22 2.30 -4.69
CA THR A 77 16.06 0.91 -5.12
C THR A 77 16.83 0.71 -6.41
N ILE A 78 17.71 -0.28 -6.43
CA ILE A 78 18.51 -0.70 -7.58
C ILE A 78 18.06 -2.10 -7.95
N LEU A 79 17.58 -2.28 -9.16
CA LEU A 79 17.12 -3.59 -9.62
C LEU A 79 17.54 -3.85 -11.06
N ARG A 80 17.79 -5.13 -11.39
CA ARG A 80 18.01 -5.56 -12.77
C ARG A 80 16.69 -5.67 -13.49
N GLN A 81 16.62 -5.10 -14.70
CA GLN A 81 15.47 -5.13 -15.59
C GLN A 81 15.95 -5.42 -17.01
N VAL A 82 16.17 -6.70 -17.34
CA VAL A 82 16.49 -7.13 -18.70
C VAL A 82 15.24 -7.20 -19.56
N PRO A 83 15.31 -6.87 -20.86
CA PRO A 83 14.22 -7.11 -21.79
C PRO A 83 13.87 -8.59 -21.90
N TYR A 84 12.57 -8.92 -22.04
CA TYR A 84 12.12 -10.29 -22.32
C TYR A 84 12.13 -10.56 -23.82
N GLU A 85 13.32 -10.55 -24.41
CA GLU A 85 13.52 -10.80 -25.83
C GLU A 85 14.71 -11.73 -26.07
N ARG A 86 14.70 -12.43 -27.16
CA ARG A 86 15.83 -13.24 -27.61
C ARG A 86 16.72 -12.38 -28.50
N ILE A 87 17.96 -12.16 -28.09
CA ILE A 87 18.93 -11.34 -28.82
C ILE A 87 19.88 -12.16 -29.70
N THR A 88 19.98 -13.47 -29.47
CA THR A 88 20.90 -14.37 -30.20
C THR A 88 20.12 -15.24 -31.16
N ASP A 89 20.56 -15.34 -32.42
CA ASP A 89 20.05 -16.30 -33.40
C ASP A 89 21.17 -17.26 -33.83
N PHE A 90 20.88 -18.56 -33.75
CA PHE A 90 21.78 -19.63 -34.18
C PHE A 90 21.40 -20.04 -35.58
N LEU A 91 22.26 -19.71 -36.55
CA LEU A 91 22.02 -20.07 -37.94
C LEU A 91 22.16 -21.58 -38.15
N GLU A 92 21.27 -22.17 -38.93
CA GLU A 92 21.37 -23.56 -39.38
C GLU A 92 22.65 -23.74 -40.22
N ASN A 93 23.51 -24.69 -39.84
CA ASN A 93 24.86 -24.88 -40.39
C ASN A 93 25.89 -23.75 -40.10
N GLY A 94 25.59 -22.84 -39.19
CA GLY A 94 26.56 -21.85 -38.69
C GLY A 94 27.54 -22.45 -37.65
N GLU A 95 28.63 -21.73 -37.37
CA GLU A 95 29.54 -22.09 -36.28
C GLU A 95 28.81 -21.97 -34.93
N PHE A 96 28.82 -23.06 -34.12
CA PHE A 96 28.25 -23.07 -32.78
C PHE A 96 29.31 -22.68 -31.77
N SER A 97 29.15 -21.49 -31.19
CA SER A 97 30.05 -21.00 -30.13
C SER A 97 29.53 -21.33 -28.74
N ALA A 98 30.32 -22.05 -27.94
CA ALA A 98 29.99 -22.30 -26.54
C ALA A 98 29.81 -21.00 -25.75
N LYS A 99 30.57 -19.94 -26.08
CA LYS A 99 30.41 -18.61 -25.47
C LYS A 99 29.03 -18.01 -25.76
N SER A 100 28.57 -18.08 -27.00
CA SER A 100 27.22 -17.57 -27.38
C SER A 100 26.11 -18.33 -26.65
N LEU A 101 26.26 -19.64 -26.53
CA LEU A 101 25.30 -20.47 -25.79
C LEU A 101 25.32 -20.11 -24.29
N ASN A 102 26.46 -20.00 -23.67
CA ASN A 102 26.58 -19.61 -22.26
C ASN A 102 25.95 -18.24 -22.01
N ASN A 103 26.23 -17.25 -22.84
CA ASN A 103 25.63 -15.92 -22.70
C ASN A 103 24.09 -15.98 -22.80
N GLU A 104 23.54 -16.78 -23.72
CA GLU A 104 22.10 -16.95 -23.87
C GLU A 104 21.47 -17.63 -22.63
N LEU A 105 22.14 -18.66 -22.10
CA LEU A 105 21.68 -19.34 -20.88
C LEU A 105 21.74 -18.42 -19.66
N ASP A 106 22.80 -17.60 -19.53
CA ASP A 106 22.92 -16.62 -18.46
C ASP A 106 21.83 -15.53 -18.56
N TYR A 107 21.52 -15.08 -19.78
CA TYR A 107 20.44 -14.13 -20.02
C TYR A 107 19.06 -14.72 -19.69
N LEU A 108 18.83 -15.97 -20.05
CA LEU A 108 17.59 -16.69 -19.66
C LEU A 108 17.49 -16.84 -18.16
N MET A 109 18.58 -17.18 -17.47
CA MET A 109 18.62 -17.29 -16.01
C MET A 109 18.35 -15.92 -15.36
N ALA A 110 18.91 -14.83 -15.92
CA ALA A 110 18.64 -13.47 -15.46
C ALA A 110 17.14 -13.13 -15.58
N SER A 111 16.50 -13.50 -16.69
CA SER A 111 15.07 -13.30 -16.89
C SER A 111 14.22 -14.11 -15.91
N VAL A 112 14.60 -15.36 -15.61
CA VAL A 112 13.92 -16.20 -14.61
C VAL A 112 14.04 -15.60 -13.21
N GLN A 113 15.23 -15.12 -12.82
CA GLN A 113 15.41 -14.44 -11.52
C GLN A 113 14.58 -13.16 -11.41
N GLN A 114 14.46 -12.41 -12.51
CA GLN A 114 13.59 -11.23 -12.58
C GLN A 114 12.12 -11.60 -12.41
N LEU A 115 11.62 -12.62 -13.11
CA LEU A 115 10.27 -13.13 -12.94
C LEU A 115 10.02 -13.60 -11.50
N GLN A 116 10.97 -14.30 -10.88
CA GLN A 116 10.83 -14.75 -9.49
C GLN A 116 10.73 -13.55 -8.54
N ARG A 117 11.58 -12.53 -8.71
CA ARG A 117 11.52 -11.28 -7.94
C ARG A 117 10.14 -10.61 -8.07
N ASP A 118 9.63 -10.51 -9.29
CA ASP A 118 8.34 -9.86 -9.56
C ASP A 118 7.18 -10.67 -8.98
N GLN A 119 7.23 -12.01 -9.07
CA GLN A 119 6.26 -12.90 -8.42
C GLN A 119 6.29 -12.79 -6.90
N ASP A 120 7.46 -12.62 -6.27
CA ASP A 120 7.59 -12.47 -4.82
C ASP A 120 6.98 -11.13 -4.31
N ALA A 121 6.81 -10.16 -5.20
CA ALA A 121 6.15 -8.89 -4.91
C ALA A 121 4.61 -8.95 -5.12
N MET A 122 4.07 -10.04 -5.67
CA MET A 122 2.63 -10.19 -5.95
C MET A 122 1.89 -10.79 -4.76
N LEU A 123 0.60 -10.43 -4.64
CA LEU A 123 -0.33 -11.17 -3.78
C LEU A 123 -0.57 -12.56 -4.40
N ARG A 124 -0.25 -13.60 -3.64
CA ARG A 124 -0.39 -15.00 -4.08
C ARG A 124 -0.92 -15.90 -2.98
N TYR A 125 -1.47 -17.03 -3.33
CA TYR A 125 -1.82 -18.09 -2.40
C TYR A 125 -0.58 -18.70 -1.74
N ALA A 126 -0.74 -19.30 -0.56
CA ALA A 126 0.33 -20.00 0.12
C ALA A 126 0.84 -21.17 -0.75
N ARG A 127 2.15 -21.44 -0.69
CA ARG A 127 2.74 -22.57 -1.43
C ARG A 127 2.14 -23.88 -0.93
N GLY A 128 1.67 -24.73 -1.86
CA GLY A 128 1.02 -26.00 -1.55
C GLY A 128 -0.49 -25.91 -1.32
N GLU A 129 -1.06 -24.73 -1.36
CA GLU A 129 -2.51 -24.54 -1.38
C GLU A 129 -3.04 -24.94 -2.77
N THR A 130 -3.93 -25.94 -2.80
CA THR A 130 -4.60 -26.39 -4.03
C THR A 130 -5.92 -25.64 -4.23
N ALA A 131 -5.94 -24.37 -3.95
CA ALA A 131 -7.13 -23.55 -4.18
C ALA A 131 -7.54 -23.63 -5.64
N GLY A 132 -8.79 -23.91 -5.91
CA GLY A 132 -9.36 -23.70 -7.23
C GLY A 132 -9.06 -22.26 -7.61
N MET A 133 -8.22 -22.08 -8.66
CA MET A 133 -7.78 -20.76 -9.09
C MET A 133 -9.00 -19.95 -9.50
N THR A 134 -9.50 -19.15 -8.58
CA THR A 134 -10.51 -18.15 -8.88
C THR A 134 -9.80 -16.86 -9.24
N ASP A 135 -10.07 -16.39 -10.43
CA ASP A 135 -9.56 -15.10 -10.90
C ASP A 135 -10.04 -13.99 -9.95
N MET A 136 -9.22 -12.95 -9.82
CA MET A 136 -9.67 -11.71 -9.22
C MET A 136 -10.95 -11.21 -9.92
N PRO A 137 -11.92 -10.69 -9.20
CA PRO A 137 -13.10 -10.07 -9.82
C PRO A 137 -12.70 -9.08 -10.91
N SER A 138 -13.48 -9.00 -12.00
CA SER A 138 -13.20 -8.11 -13.12
C SER A 138 -13.01 -6.66 -12.66
N ARG A 139 -12.30 -5.84 -13.45
CA ARG A 139 -12.08 -4.41 -13.13
C ARG A 139 -13.38 -3.67 -12.81
N GLN A 140 -14.46 -3.96 -13.54
CA GLN A 140 -15.76 -3.34 -13.29
C GLN A 140 -16.35 -3.76 -11.95
N ASN A 141 -16.20 -5.05 -11.58
CA ASN A 141 -16.74 -5.59 -10.34
C ASN A 141 -15.95 -5.19 -9.10
N ARG A 142 -14.67 -4.82 -9.22
CA ARG A 142 -13.80 -4.41 -8.11
C ARG A 142 -13.59 -2.90 -7.98
N ALA A 143 -14.05 -2.10 -8.98
CA ALA A 143 -13.92 -0.65 -8.91
C ALA A 143 -14.65 -0.10 -7.68
N ASN A 144 -13.96 0.72 -6.86
CA ASN A 144 -14.45 1.29 -5.60
C ASN A 144 -14.88 0.24 -4.55
N LYS A 145 -14.30 -0.95 -4.59
CA LYS A 145 -14.55 -2.03 -3.61
C LYS A 145 -13.27 -2.44 -2.92
N ALA A 146 -13.38 -3.00 -1.72
CA ALA A 146 -12.28 -3.64 -1.02
C ALA A 146 -12.06 -5.06 -1.55
N LEU A 147 -10.81 -5.53 -1.49
CA LEU A 147 -10.51 -6.94 -1.65
C LEU A 147 -10.87 -7.67 -0.36
N GLY A 148 -11.70 -8.68 -0.45
CA GLY A 148 -11.98 -9.61 0.63
C GLY A 148 -11.90 -11.05 0.17
N PHE A 149 -12.23 -11.97 1.06
CA PHE A 149 -12.24 -13.41 0.75
C PHE A 149 -13.56 -14.00 1.21
N ASP A 150 -14.13 -14.90 0.41
CA ASP A 150 -15.33 -15.67 0.76
C ASP A 150 -15.03 -16.75 1.81
N GLY A 151 -16.05 -17.51 2.21
CA GLY A 151 -15.91 -18.62 3.17
C GLY A 151 -15.02 -19.78 2.71
N ASN A 152 -14.65 -19.83 1.43
CA ASN A 152 -13.74 -20.79 0.85
C ASN A 152 -12.34 -20.19 0.60
N GLY A 153 -12.12 -18.93 0.96
CA GLY A 153 -10.85 -18.23 0.75
C GLY A 153 -10.67 -17.67 -0.66
N ASN A 154 -11.68 -17.63 -1.50
CA ASN A 154 -11.59 -17.05 -2.84
C ASN A 154 -11.66 -15.52 -2.78
N PRO A 155 -10.88 -14.81 -3.61
CA PRO A 155 -10.93 -13.35 -3.65
C PRO A 155 -12.28 -12.84 -4.15
N ILE A 156 -12.88 -11.95 -3.42
CA ILE A 156 -14.15 -11.28 -3.77
C ILE A 156 -14.00 -9.76 -3.66
N ALA A 157 -14.84 -9.06 -4.39
CA ALA A 157 -14.96 -7.61 -4.27
C ALA A 157 -16.06 -7.26 -3.26
N ILE A 158 -15.66 -6.71 -2.13
CA ILE A 158 -16.57 -6.30 -1.05
C ILE A 158 -16.91 -4.82 -1.24
N ASP A 159 -18.19 -4.48 -1.17
CA ASP A 159 -18.61 -3.09 -1.16
C ASP A 159 -18.02 -2.38 0.06
N TYR A 160 -17.09 -1.47 -0.21
CA TYR A 160 -16.52 -0.59 0.81
C TYR A 160 -17.54 0.53 1.08
N GLY A 161 -18.70 0.13 1.56
CA GLY A 161 -19.67 1.08 2.07
C GLY A 161 -19.05 1.77 3.27
N LEU A 162 -18.76 3.05 3.16
CA LEU A 162 -18.58 3.95 4.32
C LEU A 162 -19.86 3.97 5.21
N THR A 163 -20.78 3.02 5.00
CA THR A 163 -22.10 2.96 5.59
C THR A 163 -22.36 1.72 6.44
N GLN A 164 -21.32 0.91 6.75
CA GLN A 164 -21.54 -0.21 7.68
C GLN A 164 -20.58 -0.19 8.87
N ALA A 165 -20.58 0.88 9.63
CA ALA A 165 -20.65 0.69 11.07
C ALA A 165 -21.79 -0.31 11.36
N PRO A 166 -21.66 -1.22 12.34
CA PRO A 166 -22.71 -2.19 12.61
C PRO A 166 -24.04 -1.46 12.66
N SER A 167 -24.90 -1.73 11.68
CA SER A 167 -26.18 -1.02 11.54
C SER A 167 -27.16 -1.37 12.66
N SER A 168 -26.84 -2.40 13.44
CA SER A 168 -27.70 -2.90 14.50
C SER A 168 -26.93 -3.27 15.76
N PHE A 169 -27.61 -3.20 16.89
CA PHE A 169 -27.14 -3.52 18.22
C PHE A 169 -28.17 -4.41 18.95
N THR A 170 -27.67 -5.45 19.61
CA THR A 170 -28.48 -6.25 20.52
C THR A 170 -27.85 -6.17 21.91
N ALA A 171 -28.60 -5.78 22.92
CA ALA A 171 -28.14 -5.73 24.29
C ALA A 171 -27.83 -7.13 24.82
N ILE A 172 -26.93 -7.23 25.81
CA ILE A 172 -26.67 -8.52 26.50
C ILE A 172 -27.78 -8.80 27.48
N GLY A 173 -28.45 -9.95 27.33
CA GLY A 173 -29.50 -10.42 28.26
C GLY A 173 -30.62 -11.15 27.55
N GLY A 174 -31.37 -12.00 28.31
CA GLY A 174 -32.55 -12.69 27.79
C GLY A 174 -33.64 -11.69 27.41
N GLY A 175 -34.28 -11.88 26.26
CA GLY A 175 -35.34 -11.01 25.78
C GLY A 175 -34.88 -9.73 25.07
N ALA A 176 -33.55 -9.53 24.90
CA ALA A 176 -33.03 -8.39 24.14
C ALA A 176 -33.41 -8.52 22.66
N VAL A 177 -33.85 -7.42 22.07
CA VAL A 177 -34.20 -7.31 20.63
C VAL A 177 -33.10 -6.59 19.87
N ASN A 178 -32.93 -6.94 18.59
CA ASN A 178 -32.05 -6.24 17.69
C ASN A 178 -32.63 -4.88 17.33
N ARG A 179 -31.85 -3.82 17.46
CA ARG A 179 -32.24 -2.44 17.11
C ARG A 179 -31.24 -1.83 16.16
N GLN A 180 -31.69 -0.93 15.32
CA GLN A 180 -30.76 -0.10 14.53
C GLN A 180 -29.91 0.76 15.49
N ILE A 181 -28.63 0.94 15.18
CA ILE A 181 -27.76 1.82 15.96
C ILE A 181 -28.23 3.26 15.89
N SER A 182 -28.74 3.71 14.73
CA SER A 182 -29.38 5.02 14.58
C SER A 182 -30.51 5.25 15.59
N ASP A 183 -31.40 4.25 15.77
CA ASP A 183 -32.53 4.34 16.69
C ASP A 183 -32.05 4.35 18.15
N LYS A 184 -31.01 3.55 18.42
CA LYS A 184 -30.41 3.54 19.76
C LYS A 184 -29.67 4.83 20.08
N ALA A 185 -28.99 5.44 19.10
CA ALA A 185 -28.35 6.74 19.27
C ALA A 185 -29.36 7.87 19.48
N ALA A 186 -30.53 7.78 18.82
CA ALA A 186 -31.62 8.73 18.99
C ALA A 186 -32.32 8.67 20.36
N ASP A 187 -32.11 7.61 21.16
CA ASP A 187 -32.66 7.50 22.54
C ASP A 187 -32.05 8.56 23.49
N THR A 188 -30.86 9.11 23.18
CA THR A 188 -30.16 10.09 24.03
C THR A 188 -29.61 11.21 23.16
N ILE A 189 -30.37 12.26 23.01
CA ILE A 189 -29.97 13.47 22.29
C ILE A 189 -29.20 14.38 23.23
N SER A 190 -28.06 14.88 22.78
CA SER A 190 -27.15 15.72 23.56
C SER A 190 -27.04 17.12 22.96
N VAL A 191 -26.73 18.11 23.77
CA VAL A 191 -26.41 19.47 23.29
C VAL A 191 -25.21 19.47 22.33
N LYS A 192 -24.33 18.47 22.44
CA LYS A 192 -23.19 18.33 21.52
C LYS A 192 -23.61 17.92 20.11
N ASP A 193 -24.74 17.26 19.95
CA ASP A 193 -25.30 16.89 18.63
C ASP A 193 -25.79 18.14 17.86
N PHE A 194 -25.97 19.27 18.57
CA PHE A 194 -26.31 20.58 18.03
C PHE A 194 -25.14 21.54 17.96
N GLY A 195 -23.91 21.06 18.25
CA GLY A 195 -22.67 21.82 18.09
C GLY A 195 -22.13 22.45 19.36
N ALA A 196 -22.65 22.11 20.55
CA ALA A 196 -22.04 22.57 21.81
C ALA A 196 -20.65 21.95 22.00
N VAL A 197 -19.67 22.79 22.37
CA VAL A 197 -18.27 22.39 22.56
C VAL A 197 -18.01 21.97 24.01
N GLY A 198 -18.44 22.79 24.97
CA GLY A 198 -18.28 22.50 26.40
C GLY A 198 -16.86 22.66 26.91
N ASP A 199 -16.06 23.57 26.30
CA ASP A 199 -14.66 23.84 26.64
C ASP A 199 -14.47 25.05 27.56
N GLY A 200 -15.56 25.75 27.91
CA GLY A 200 -15.59 26.97 28.70
C GLY A 200 -15.20 28.24 27.93
N VAL A 201 -14.84 28.13 26.66
CA VAL A 201 -14.38 29.24 25.81
C VAL A 201 -15.38 29.57 24.70
N ALA A 202 -15.80 28.56 23.96
CA ALA A 202 -16.80 28.70 22.92
C ALA A 202 -18.15 29.14 23.51
N ASP A 203 -18.92 29.92 22.74
CA ASP A 203 -20.27 30.27 23.10
C ASP A 203 -21.25 29.18 22.66
N ASP A 204 -21.79 28.44 23.60
CA ASP A 204 -22.66 27.30 23.40
C ASP A 204 -24.16 27.69 23.37
N THR A 205 -24.51 28.96 23.54
CA THR A 205 -25.89 29.46 23.66
C THR A 205 -26.80 29.00 22.53
N HIS A 206 -26.30 29.10 21.28
CA HIS A 206 -27.07 28.73 20.11
C HIS A 206 -27.33 27.23 19.98
N ALA A 207 -26.34 26.43 20.37
CA ALA A 207 -26.44 24.95 20.38
C ALA A 207 -27.50 24.49 21.39
N PHE A 208 -27.50 25.08 22.59
CA PHE A 208 -28.56 24.81 23.59
C PHE A 208 -29.94 25.22 23.11
N GLY A 209 -30.08 26.41 22.50
CA GLY A 209 -31.35 26.87 21.92
C GLY A 209 -31.89 25.86 20.89
N LYS A 210 -31.10 25.46 19.94
CA LYS A 210 -31.49 24.49 18.90
C LYS A 210 -31.87 23.13 19.47
N ALA A 211 -31.09 22.62 20.43
CA ALA A 211 -31.37 21.33 21.06
C ALA A 211 -32.71 21.34 21.79
N LEU A 212 -32.98 22.41 22.55
CA LEU A 212 -34.25 22.58 23.28
C LEU A 212 -35.44 22.86 22.37
N GLU A 213 -35.25 23.50 21.23
CA GLU A 213 -36.32 23.67 20.23
C GLU A 213 -36.70 22.35 19.57
N ALA A 214 -35.68 21.51 19.22
CA ALA A 214 -35.88 20.29 18.46
C ALA A 214 -36.40 19.09 19.29
N HIS A 215 -36.04 19.01 20.59
CA HIS A 215 -36.34 17.85 21.43
C HIS A 215 -36.91 18.20 22.79
N ASP A 216 -37.79 17.34 23.31
CA ASP A 216 -38.42 17.52 24.62
C ASP A 216 -37.54 17.12 25.80
N ALA A 217 -36.54 16.29 25.55
CA ALA A 217 -35.53 15.91 26.54
C ALA A 217 -34.15 15.92 25.90
N ILE A 218 -33.20 16.59 26.54
CA ILE A 218 -31.81 16.67 26.09
C ILE A 218 -30.87 16.28 27.22
N TYR A 219 -29.77 15.64 26.86
CA TYR A 219 -28.68 15.30 27.78
C TYR A 219 -27.56 16.35 27.64
N ILE A 220 -27.02 16.79 28.78
CA ILE A 220 -25.87 17.67 28.84
C ILE A 220 -24.67 16.87 29.35
N PRO A 221 -23.73 16.44 28.47
CA PRO A 221 -22.52 15.76 28.88
C PRO A 221 -21.64 16.63 29.80
N ALA A 222 -20.74 15.98 30.55
CA ALA A 222 -19.77 16.69 31.36
C ALA A 222 -18.94 17.68 30.50
N GLY A 223 -18.78 18.92 30.99
CA GLY A 223 -18.09 20.01 30.28
C GLY A 223 -18.35 21.36 31.00
N ILE A 224 -17.74 22.42 30.50
CA ILE A 224 -18.00 23.79 30.94
C ILE A 224 -18.62 24.54 29.73
N TYR A 225 -19.91 24.78 29.81
CA TYR A 225 -20.67 25.38 28.72
C TYR A 225 -20.84 26.87 28.98
N ARG A 226 -20.27 27.70 28.11
CA ARG A 226 -20.40 29.14 28.20
C ARG A 226 -21.71 29.57 27.53
N ILE A 227 -22.63 30.17 28.29
CA ILE A 227 -23.88 30.71 27.81
C ILE A 227 -23.81 32.22 27.94
N THR A 228 -23.95 32.97 26.87
CA THR A 228 -23.82 34.43 26.80
C THR A 228 -25.14 35.14 26.63
N ASP A 229 -26.23 34.42 26.36
CA ASP A 229 -27.57 34.99 26.20
C ASP A 229 -28.64 34.03 26.79
N THR A 230 -29.85 34.49 26.88
CA THR A 230 -30.97 33.70 27.41
C THR A 230 -31.31 32.51 26.56
N VAL A 231 -31.28 31.33 27.15
CA VAL A 231 -31.81 30.11 26.54
C VAL A 231 -33.21 29.83 27.09
N GLN A 232 -34.21 29.90 26.24
CA GLN A 232 -35.60 29.66 26.62
C GLN A 232 -35.92 28.16 26.69
N VAL A 233 -36.45 27.74 27.83
CA VAL A 233 -36.94 26.37 28.05
C VAL A 233 -38.46 26.42 28.06
N THR A 234 -39.11 25.88 27.01
CA THR A 234 -40.56 25.81 26.94
C THR A 234 -41.10 24.82 27.98
N PHE A 235 -42.28 25.09 28.50
CA PHE A 235 -42.90 24.24 29.50
C PHE A 235 -43.09 22.79 28.97
N GLY A 236 -42.66 21.79 29.76
CA GLY A 236 -42.69 20.37 29.38
C GLY A 236 -41.36 19.81 28.92
N LYS A 237 -40.35 20.64 28.65
CA LYS A 237 -38.98 20.19 28.32
C LYS A 237 -38.25 19.65 29.54
N LYS A 238 -37.49 18.57 29.35
CA LYS A 238 -36.69 17.93 30.40
C LYS A 238 -35.21 18.02 30.06
N ILE A 239 -34.42 18.50 30.98
CA ILE A 239 -32.96 18.50 30.93
C ILE A 239 -32.47 17.41 31.88
N THR A 240 -31.63 16.49 31.41
CA THR A 240 -31.07 15.36 32.17
C THR A 240 -29.54 15.34 32.07
#